data_7c3714e329b329b7311f9c47a1adecc5
#
_entry.id   7c3714e329b329b7311f9c47a1adecc5
#
_cell.length_a   1.000
_cell.length_b   1.000
_cell.length_c   1.000
_cell.angle_alpha   90.00
_cell.angle_beta   90.00
_cell.angle_gamma   90.00
#
_symmetry.space_group_name_H-M   'P 1'
#
loop_
_entity.id
_entity.type
_entity.pdbx_description
1 polymer ?
#
loop_
_entity_poly.entity_id
_entity_poly.type
_entity_poly.pdbx_seq_one_letter_code
_entity_poly.pdbx_strand_id
1 'polypeptide(L)'
;MTTGSAVHYRFHHRHLIVADVAKTVAFYEGTLGAKKVQEMEFRGIPIVRLELDGMPLTISRQIHAGVGDHIGLAVDDFEAAVTELRAKGAHFIMEPTDMGVAKFAFIQDAAGTTLEVIQVMKQN
;
A
#
# COMPACT_ATOMS: atom_id res chain seq x y z
N MET A 1 -8.85 27.23 -16.69
CA MET A 1 -9.64 26.50 -15.72
C MET A 1 -8.85 25.34 -15.14
N THR A 2 -8.82 25.28 -13.86
CA THR A 2 -8.19 24.15 -13.22
C THR A 2 -9.17 23.01 -13.17
N THR A 3 -8.73 21.90 -13.66
CA THR A 3 -9.46 20.69 -13.42
C THR A 3 -8.87 20.03 -12.21
N GLY A 4 -9.62 19.84 -11.19
CA GLY A 4 -9.22 18.98 -10.13
C GLY A 4 -9.01 17.58 -10.66
N SER A 5 -8.41 16.75 -9.86
CA SER A 5 -8.29 15.34 -10.20
C SER A 5 -9.67 14.72 -10.26
N ALA A 6 -9.94 13.95 -11.31
CA ALA A 6 -11.14 13.12 -11.37
C ALA A 6 -10.99 11.88 -10.50
N VAL A 7 -9.76 11.58 -10.08
CA VAL A 7 -9.44 10.43 -9.25
C VAL A 7 -9.31 10.88 -7.81
N HIS A 8 -10.00 10.16 -6.93
CA HIS A 8 -9.94 10.43 -5.51
C HIS A 8 -8.99 9.41 -4.87
N TYR A 9 -7.90 9.92 -4.28
CA TYR A 9 -6.93 9.08 -3.59
C TYR A 9 -7.22 9.12 -2.10
N ARG A 10 -7.47 7.94 -1.50
CA ARG A 10 -7.76 7.84 -0.07
C ARG A 10 -6.61 7.13 0.63
N PHE A 11 -6.26 7.57 1.84
CA PHE A 11 -5.29 6.82 2.64
C PHE A 11 -5.85 5.42 2.89
N HIS A 12 -5.03 4.40 2.62
CA HIS A 12 -5.43 3.00 2.81
C HIS A 12 -4.64 2.34 3.93
N HIS A 13 -3.32 2.46 3.89
CA HIS A 13 -2.48 1.86 4.92
C HIS A 13 -1.06 2.41 4.88
N ARG A 14 -0.35 2.19 5.97
CA ARG A 14 1.10 2.36 6.04
C ARG A 14 1.71 0.97 6.04
N HIS A 15 2.64 0.69 5.12
CA HIS A 15 3.30 -0.60 5.02
C HIS A 15 4.74 -0.48 5.49
N LEU A 16 5.07 -1.25 6.53
CA LEU A 16 6.42 -1.32 7.07
C LEU A 16 7.06 -2.61 6.57
N ILE A 17 8.20 -2.48 5.91
CA ILE A 17 8.96 -3.60 5.39
C ILE A 17 10.08 -3.86 6.37
N VAL A 18 10.05 -5.02 7.02
CA VAL A 18 10.96 -5.34 8.12
C VAL A 18 11.60 -6.71 7.94
N ALA A 19 12.73 -6.92 8.57
CA ALA A 19 13.42 -8.20 8.50
C ALA A 19 12.77 -9.25 9.41
N ASP A 20 12.30 -8.84 10.58
CA ASP A 20 11.70 -9.74 11.57
C ASP A 20 10.28 -9.30 11.87
N VAL A 21 9.33 -9.91 11.19
CA VAL A 21 7.91 -9.55 11.29
C VAL A 21 7.38 -9.83 12.70
N ALA A 22 7.68 -11.00 13.25
CA ALA A 22 7.16 -11.38 14.56
C ALA A 22 7.62 -10.42 15.66
N LYS A 23 8.88 -10.02 15.63
CA LYS A 23 9.44 -9.09 16.60
C LYS A 23 8.84 -7.71 16.47
N THR A 24 8.62 -7.27 15.24
CA THR A 24 8.01 -5.97 14.97
C THR A 24 6.55 -5.93 15.41
N VAL A 25 5.79 -6.99 15.08
CA VAL A 25 4.40 -7.11 15.52
C VAL A 25 4.31 -7.10 17.04
N ALA A 26 5.19 -7.86 17.71
CA ALA A 26 5.20 -7.91 19.16
C ALA A 26 5.46 -6.53 19.79
N PHE A 27 6.33 -5.73 19.18
CA PHE A 27 6.58 -4.37 19.65
C PHE A 27 5.32 -3.51 19.54
N TYR A 28 4.68 -3.50 18.38
CA TYR A 28 3.49 -2.66 18.19
C TYR A 28 2.32 -3.10 19.08
N GLU A 29 2.14 -4.41 19.24
CA GLU A 29 1.09 -4.92 20.13
C GLU A 29 1.41 -4.70 21.59
N GLY A 30 2.61 -5.11 22.03
CA GLY A 30 2.97 -5.13 23.44
C GLY A 30 3.36 -3.76 23.99
N THR A 31 4.01 -2.94 23.20
CA THR A 31 4.52 -1.64 23.65
C THR A 31 3.53 -0.52 23.38
N LEU A 32 2.90 -0.54 22.21
CA LEU A 32 2.02 0.56 21.78
C LEU A 32 0.52 0.21 21.83
N GLY A 33 0.19 -1.03 22.09
CA GLY A 33 -1.22 -1.42 22.19
C GLY A 33 -1.95 -1.59 20.87
N ALA A 34 -1.22 -1.79 19.77
CA ALA A 34 -1.85 -2.06 18.48
C ALA A 34 -2.59 -3.40 18.52
N LYS A 35 -3.58 -3.55 17.67
CA LYS A 35 -4.39 -4.76 17.59
C LYS A 35 -4.19 -5.42 16.23
N LYS A 36 -4.04 -6.75 16.23
CA LYS A 36 -3.98 -7.52 14.99
C LYS A 36 -5.38 -7.66 14.45
N VAL A 37 -5.59 -7.22 13.21
CA VAL A 37 -6.91 -7.30 12.58
C VAL A 37 -6.97 -8.33 11.46
N GLN A 38 -5.82 -8.71 10.89
CA GLN A 38 -5.80 -9.68 9.80
C GLN A 38 -4.41 -10.26 9.60
N GLU A 39 -4.36 -11.51 9.18
CA GLU A 39 -3.15 -12.14 8.66
C GLU A 39 -3.47 -12.64 7.27
N MET A 40 -2.55 -12.43 6.33
CA MET A 40 -2.71 -12.83 4.96
C MET A 40 -1.36 -13.21 4.36
N GLU A 41 -1.36 -13.62 3.11
CA GLU A 41 -0.14 -13.95 2.39
C GLU A 41 -0.18 -13.34 1.00
N PHE A 42 1.00 -13.00 0.49
CA PHE A 42 1.17 -12.65 -0.91
C PHE A 42 2.29 -13.53 -1.45
N ARG A 43 1.93 -14.48 -2.32
CA ARG A 43 2.90 -15.42 -2.92
C ARG A 43 3.77 -16.11 -1.85
N GLY A 44 3.14 -16.53 -0.77
CA GLY A 44 3.83 -17.21 0.33
C GLY A 44 4.50 -16.32 1.35
N ILE A 45 4.49 -15.01 1.15
CA ILE A 45 5.08 -14.07 2.10
C ILE A 45 4.00 -13.62 3.09
N PRO A 46 4.18 -13.91 4.38
CA PRO A 46 3.18 -13.51 5.39
C PRO A 46 3.07 -12.00 5.50
N ILE A 47 1.84 -11.51 5.59
CA ILE A 47 1.53 -10.10 5.79
C ILE A 47 0.62 -10.00 6.99
N VAL A 48 1.01 -9.17 7.96
CA VAL A 48 0.21 -8.93 9.17
C VAL A 48 -0.34 -7.52 9.11
N ARG A 49 -1.64 -7.40 9.34
CA ARG A 49 -2.29 -6.09 9.39
C ARG A 49 -2.66 -5.80 10.83
N LEU A 50 -2.17 -4.66 11.34
CA LEU A 50 -2.48 -4.16 12.68
C LEU A 50 -3.27 -2.88 12.58
N GLU A 51 -3.88 -2.49 13.69
CA GLU A 51 -4.53 -1.20 13.82
C GLU A 51 -4.04 -0.52 15.09
N LEU A 52 -3.55 0.69 14.96
CA LEU A 52 -3.11 1.50 16.09
C LEU A 52 -3.94 2.78 16.10
N ASP A 53 -4.83 2.90 17.07
CA ASP A 53 -5.70 4.07 17.22
C ASP A 53 -6.43 4.41 15.90
N GLY A 54 -6.96 3.38 15.23
CA GLY A 54 -7.66 3.53 13.96
C GLY A 54 -6.78 3.60 12.74
N MET A 55 -5.45 3.67 12.90
CA MET A 55 -4.53 3.72 11.77
C MET A 55 -4.13 2.32 11.32
N PRO A 56 -4.40 1.98 10.06
CA PRO A 56 -3.99 0.67 9.54
C PRO A 56 -2.48 0.61 9.32
N LEU A 57 -1.84 -0.40 9.91
CA LEU A 57 -0.42 -0.68 9.73
C LEU A 57 -0.29 -2.07 9.13
N THR A 58 0.41 -2.18 8.03
CA THR A 58 0.72 -3.46 7.39
C THR A 58 2.19 -3.75 7.59
N ILE A 59 2.51 -4.98 8.01
CA ILE A 59 3.88 -5.36 8.31
C ILE A 59 4.21 -6.65 7.56
N SER A 60 5.31 -6.64 6.82
CA SER A 60 5.78 -7.82 6.11
C SER A 60 7.28 -7.71 5.86
N ARG A 61 7.87 -8.81 5.38
CA ARG A 61 9.19 -8.77 4.76
C ARG A 61 9.03 -8.17 3.37
N GLN A 62 10.13 -7.90 2.71
CA GLN A 62 10.10 -7.34 1.36
C GLN A 62 9.35 -8.28 0.41
N ILE A 63 8.38 -7.72 -0.31
CA ILE A 63 7.54 -8.44 -1.25
C ILE A 63 8.00 -8.20 -2.68
N HIS A 64 8.29 -6.94 -3.02
CA HIS A 64 8.70 -6.54 -4.36
C HIS A 64 10.10 -5.97 -4.32
N ALA A 65 10.93 -6.35 -5.29
CA ALA A 65 12.30 -5.84 -5.39
C ALA A 65 12.28 -4.30 -5.52
N GLY A 66 13.10 -3.64 -4.70
CA GLY A 66 13.22 -2.20 -4.75
C GLY A 66 12.10 -1.43 -4.04
N VAL A 67 11.14 -2.13 -3.44
CA VAL A 67 10.04 -1.48 -2.72
C VAL A 67 10.21 -1.69 -1.22
N GLY A 68 10.53 -0.61 -0.51
CA GLY A 68 10.61 -0.60 0.95
C GLY A 68 9.34 -0.07 1.57
N ASP A 69 9.47 0.58 2.73
CA ASP A 69 8.33 1.19 3.42
C ASP A 69 7.59 2.13 2.49
N HIS A 70 6.26 2.11 2.59
CA HIS A 70 5.44 2.98 1.72
C HIS A 70 4.08 3.25 2.34
N ILE A 71 3.41 4.24 1.76
CA ILE A 71 2.03 4.58 2.08
C ILE A 71 1.17 4.04 0.94
N GLY A 72 0.10 3.33 1.30
CA GLY A 72 -0.87 2.84 0.32
C GLY A 72 -2.03 3.81 0.18
N LEU A 73 -2.36 4.13 -1.06
CA LEU A 73 -3.49 5.00 -1.41
C LEU A 73 -4.49 4.18 -2.21
N ALA A 74 -5.74 4.15 -1.77
CA ALA A 74 -6.79 3.43 -2.46
C ALA A 74 -7.49 4.32 -3.48
N VAL A 75 -7.85 3.72 -4.61
CA VAL A 75 -8.63 4.38 -5.65
C VAL A 75 -9.80 3.47 -6.05
N ASP A 76 -10.84 4.08 -6.62
CA ASP A 76 -12.01 3.32 -7.07
C ASP A 76 -11.88 2.84 -8.51
N ASP A 77 -11.08 3.53 -9.32
CA ASP A 77 -10.85 3.18 -10.72
C ASP A 77 -9.36 3.23 -11.00
N PHE A 78 -8.74 2.07 -10.94
CA PHE A 78 -7.30 1.95 -11.07
C PHE A 78 -6.80 2.40 -12.44
N GLU A 79 -7.49 2.01 -13.52
CA GLU A 79 -7.08 2.39 -14.88
C GLU A 79 -7.12 3.90 -15.06
N ALA A 80 -8.14 4.56 -14.53
CA ALA A 80 -8.24 6.01 -14.56
C ALA A 80 -7.11 6.67 -13.79
N ALA A 81 -6.77 6.10 -12.62
CA ALA A 81 -5.68 6.61 -11.80
C ALA A 81 -4.34 6.50 -12.53
N VAL A 82 -4.06 5.35 -13.14
CA VAL A 82 -2.82 5.15 -13.90
C VAL A 82 -2.73 6.15 -15.06
N THR A 83 -3.82 6.31 -15.81
CA THR A 83 -3.87 7.25 -16.93
C THR A 83 -3.56 8.67 -16.45
N GLU A 84 -4.20 9.10 -15.36
CA GLU A 84 -3.98 10.44 -14.81
C GLU A 84 -2.53 10.61 -14.33
N LEU A 85 -2.00 9.62 -13.61
CA LEU A 85 -0.63 9.69 -13.10
C LEU A 85 0.38 9.76 -14.22
N ARG A 86 0.21 8.99 -15.28
CA ARG A 86 1.11 9.05 -16.44
C ARG A 86 1.01 10.41 -17.13
N ALA A 87 -0.18 10.94 -17.29
CA ALA A 87 -0.38 12.25 -17.92
C ALA A 87 0.30 13.36 -17.11
N LYS A 88 0.38 13.22 -15.81
CA LYS A 88 1.02 14.19 -14.91
C LYS A 88 2.52 13.92 -14.71
N GLY A 89 3.06 12.91 -15.38
CA GLY A 89 4.49 12.62 -15.32
C GLY A 89 4.95 11.92 -14.06
N ALA A 90 4.07 11.22 -13.34
CA ALA A 90 4.45 10.49 -12.14
C ALA A 90 5.49 9.42 -12.47
N HIS A 91 6.45 9.23 -11.57
CA HIS A 91 7.51 8.25 -11.74
C HIS A 91 7.06 6.90 -11.19
N PHE A 92 6.88 5.92 -12.07
CA PHE A 92 6.52 4.56 -11.68
C PHE A 92 7.80 3.76 -11.41
N ILE A 93 7.90 3.17 -10.22
CA ILE A 93 9.01 2.27 -9.90
C ILE A 93 8.61 0.81 -10.07
N MET A 94 7.31 0.55 -10.19
CA MET A 94 6.79 -0.76 -10.53
C MET A 94 5.54 -0.56 -11.36
N GLU A 95 5.51 -1.21 -12.53
CA GLU A 95 4.40 -1.05 -13.46
C GLU A 95 3.09 -1.62 -12.91
N PRO A 96 1.95 -1.12 -13.40
CA PRO A 96 0.65 -1.62 -12.97
C PRO A 96 0.55 -3.14 -13.06
N THR A 97 0.02 -3.74 -12.02
CA THR A 97 -0.11 -5.19 -11.88
C THR A 97 -1.54 -5.52 -11.48
N ASP A 98 -2.11 -6.50 -12.15
CA ASP A 98 -3.46 -6.99 -11.87
C ASP A 98 -3.35 -8.39 -11.28
N MET A 99 -3.73 -8.53 -10.00
CA MET A 99 -3.68 -9.81 -9.29
C MET A 99 -5.07 -10.44 -9.16
N GLY A 100 -6.08 -9.88 -9.81
CA GLY A 100 -7.46 -10.35 -9.67
C GLY A 100 -8.15 -9.81 -8.43
N VAL A 101 -7.58 -10.02 -7.25
CA VAL A 101 -8.14 -9.52 -5.99
C VAL A 101 -7.77 -8.05 -5.75
N ALA A 102 -6.74 -7.57 -6.42
CA ALA A 102 -6.31 -6.18 -6.32
C ALA A 102 -5.51 -5.81 -7.55
N LYS A 103 -5.55 -4.54 -7.90
CA LYS A 103 -4.70 -3.95 -8.94
C LYS A 103 -3.85 -2.89 -8.24
N PHE A 104 -2.55 -2.85 -8.53
CA PHE A 104 -1.66 -1.92 -7.85
C PHE A 104 -0.48 -1.51 -8.71
N ALA A 105 0.11 -0.39 -8.35
CA ALA A 105 1.34 0.12 -8.91
C ALA A 105 2.08 0.88 -7.83
N PHE A 106 3.38 1.05 -8.00
CA PHE A 106 4.20 1.83 -7.07
C PHE A 106 4.80 3.02 -7.79
N ILE A 107 4.66 4.19 -7.18
CA ILE A 107 5.21 5.43 -7.71
C ILE A 107 6.07 6.07 -6.62
N GLN A 108 6.83 7.10 -7.02
CA GLN A 108 7.58 7.91 -6.07
C GLN A 108 7.18 9.37 -6.21
N ASP A 109 7.15 10.07 -5.07
CA ASP A 109 6.95 11.51 -5.08
C ASP A 109 8.27 12.21 -5.40
N ALA A 110 8.24 13.55 -5.37
CA ALA A 110 9.42 14.37 -5.71
C ALA A 110 10.60 14.14 -4.76
N ALA A 111 10.34 13.70 -3.54
CA ALA A 111 11.38 13.43 -2.56
C ALA A 111 11.88 11.98 -2.60
N GLY A 112 11.29 11.15 -3.46
CA GLY A 112 11.65 9.74 -3.57
C GLY A 112 10.88 8.84 -2.60
N THR A 113 9.85 9.36 -1.94
CA THR A 113 9.01 8.54 -1.07
C THR A 113 8.16 7.60 -1.92
N THR A 114 8.13 6.35 -1.55
CA THR A 114 7.34 5.34 -2.27
C THR A 114 5.89 5.38 -1.87
N LEU A 115 5.01 5.34 -2.87
CA LEU A 115 3.56 5.30 -2.67
C LEU A 115 3.02 4.14 -3.48
N GLU A 116 2.11 3.37 -2.88
CA GLU A 116 1.35 2.36 -3.59
C GLU A 116 0.01 2.94 -3.98
N VAL A 117 -0.40 2.75 -5.23
CA VAL A 117 -1.77 3.07 -5.67
C VAL A 117 -2.47 1.74 -5.88
N ILE A 118 -3.58 1.52 -5.19
CA ILE A 118 -4.21 0.22 -5.16
C ILE A 118 -5.72 0.34 -5.30
N GLN A 119 -6.30 -0.57 -6.07
CA GLN A 119 -7.74 -0.81 -6.07
C GLN A 119 -7.96 -2.23 -5.60
N VAL A 120 -8.61 -2.37 -4.44
CA VAL A 120 -8.99 -3.68 -3.93
C VAL A 120 -10.33 -4.06 -4.57
N MET A 121 -10.37 -5.22 -5.21
CA MET A 121 -11.56 -5.66 -5.89
C MET A 121 -12.56 -6.23 -4.88
N LYS A 122 -13.83 -5.96 -5.08
CA LYS A 122 -14.87 -6.49 -4.21
C LYS A 122 -14.93 -8.01 -4.36
N GLN A 123 -15.07 -8.67 -3.23
CA GLN A 123 -15.27 -10.12 -3.18
C GLN A 123 -16.77 -10.36 -3.00
N ASN A 124 -17.30 -11.25 -3.82
CA ASN A 124 -18.71 -11.66 -3.72
C ASN A 124 -18.82 -12.99 -3.00
#